data_e6924915832f59e80b727b415961adb1
#
_entry.id   e6924915832f59e80b727b415961adb1
#
_cell.length_a   1.000
_cell.length_b   1.000
_cell.length_c   1.000
_cell.angle_alpha   90.00
_cell.angle_beta   90.00
_cell.angle_gamma   90.00
#
_symmetry.space_group_name_H-M   'P 1'
#
loop_
_entity.id
_entity.type
_entity.pdbx_description
1 polymer ?
#
loop_
_entity_poly.entity_id
_entity_poly.type
_entity_poly.pdbx_seq_one_letter_code
_entity_poly.pdbx_strand_id
1 'polypeptide(L)'
;MRSERPNLFFHAIDAFGGFEPRGDGAPGISIKVLSSDLDTDRKRGSRTRLLRLNPGTSTPEAHAHDYWEEIYMLEGEMTVHEDGQVKTVGPHTYAARKPGVMHGPVSSKTGCLMIDFCWYESGEDK
;
A
#
# COMPACT_ATOMS: atom_id res chain seq x y z
N MET A 1 -2.62 9.17 19.82
CA MET A 1 -1.46 8.27 19.96
C MET A 1 -0.21 8.93 19.42
N ARG A 2 0.90 8.70 20.07
CA ARG A 2 2.17 9.22 19.59
C ARG A 2 2.77 8.32 18.54
N SER A 3 3.33 8.91 17.51
CA SER A 3 4.18 8.18 16.58
C SER A 3 5.55 7.93 17.22
N GLU A 4 6.07 6.72 17.05
CA GLU A 4 7.42 6.35 17.43
C GLU A 4 8.35 6.29 16.23
N ARG A 5 7.88 6.76 15.07
CA ARG A 5 8.69 6.81 13.88
C ARG A 5 9.79 7.87 14.03
N PRO A 6 11.00 7.61 13.50
CA PRO A 6 12.08 8.58 13.61
C PRO A 6 11.85 9.81 12.73
N ASN A 7 12.45 10.91 13.11
CA ASN A 7 12.64 12.02 12.19
C ASN A 7 13.67 11.59 11.14
N LEU A 8 13.36 11.82 9.87
CA LEU A 8 14.28 11.53 8.76
C LEU A 8 14.43 12.78 7.90
N PHE A 9 15.68 13.19 7.66
CA PHE A 9 15.96 14.26 6.72
C PHE A 9 15.86 13.73 5.29
N PHE A 10 15.88 14.61 4.31
CA PHE A 10 15.86 14.19 2.91
C PHE A 10 17.00 13.20 2.64
N HIS A 11 16.65 12.09 2.06
CA HIS A 11 17.61 11.08 1.64
C HIS A 11 17.08 10.40 0.38
N ALA A 12 17.98 9.93 -0.46
CA ALA A 12 17.62 9.28 -1.69
C ALA A 12 17.06 7.87 -1.43
N ILE A 13 16.03 7.52 -2.18
CA ILE A 13 15.45 6.18 -2.20
C ILE A 13 15.70 5.57 -3.57
N ASP A 14 16.20 4.33 -3.58
CA ASP A 14 16.26 3.56 -4.81
C ASP A 14 14.84 3.04 -5.11
N ALA A 15 14.22 3.58 -6.14
CA ALA A 15 12.87 3.21 -6.52
C ALA A 15 12.80 1.90 -7.34
N PHE A 16 13.94 1.29 -7.64
CA PHE A 16 14.00 0.11 -8.51
C PHE A 16 14.58 -1.11 -7.82
N GLY A 17 15.51 -0.96 -6.91
CA GLY A 17 16.18 -2.06 -6.24
C GLY A 17 15.87 -2.13 -4.75
N GLY A 18 16.21 -3.26 -4.13
CA GLY A 18 16.06 -3.42 -2.69
C GLY A 18 14.64 -3.64 -2.20
N PHE A 19 13.71 -3.95 -3.11
CA PHE A 19 12.35 -4.34 -2.73
C PHE A 19 12.34 -5.78 -2.28
N GLU A 20 11.47 -6.08 -1.33
CA GLU A 20 11.27 -7.44 -0.83
C GLU A 20 9.89 -7.96 -1.22
N PRO A 21 9.74 -9.28 -1.43
CA PRO A 21 8.42 -9.85 -1.70
C PRO A 21 7.44 -9.50 -0.58
N ARG A 22 6.20 -9.24 -0.94
CA ARG A 22 5.15 -9.05 0.06
C ARG A 22 4.86 -10.39 0.73
N GLY A 23 4.80 -10.39 2.07
CA GLY A 23 4.78 -11.62 2.86
C GLY A 23 3.48 -12.44 2.82
N ASP A 24 2.46 -11.99 2.08
CA ASP A 24 1.18 -12.70 1.96
C ASP A 24 1.14 -13.72 0.82
N GLY A 25 2.27 -13.96 0.16
CA GLY A 25 2.37 -14.94 -0.91
C GLY A 25 1.86 -14.47 -2.26
N ALA A 26 1.53 -13.19 -2.43
CA ALA A 26 1.11 -12.68 -3.74
C ALA A 26 2.34 -12.51 -4.64
N PRO A 27 2.51 -13.38 -5.67
CA PRO A 27 3.67 -13.28 -6.54
C PRO A 27 3.63 -12.00 -7.37
N GLY A 28 4.80 -11.44 -7.64
CA GLY A 28 4.91 -10.25 -8.46
C GLY A 28 4.69 -8.94 -7.73
N ILE A 29 4.39 -8.99 -6.44
CA ILE A 29 4.23 -7.79 -5.60
C ILE A 29 5.41 -7.70 -4.64
N SER A 30 6.06 -6.55 -4.63
CA SER A 30 7.18 -6.30 -3.73
C SER A 30 7.03 -4.95 -3.04
N ILE A 31 7.68 -4.82 -1.90
CA ILE A 31 7.55 -3.64 -1.04
C ILE A 31 8.91 -3.10 -0.63
N LYS A 32 8.95 -1.81 -0.40
CA LYS A 32 10.07 -1.15 0.27
C LYS A 32 9.52 -0.24 1.35
N VAL A 33 9.73 -0.59 2.61
CA VAL A 33 9.27 0.24 3.73
C VAL A 33 10.18 1.45 3.84
N LEU A 34 9.60 2.63 3.84
CA LEU A 34 10.35 3.87 4.00
C LEU A 34 10.48 4.22 5.48
N SER A 35 9.43 4.01 6.24
CA SER A 35 9.40 4.27 7.68
C SER A 35 8.16 3.62 8.27
N SER A 36 8.28 3.03 9.47
CA SER A 36 7.15 2.33 10.07
C SER A 36 7.31 2.17 11.56
N ASP A 37 6.21 2.37 12.27
CA ASP A 37 6.01 1.86 13.63
C ASP A 37 4.68 1.11 13.70
N LEU A 38 4.18 0.63 12.54
CA LEU A 38 2.92 -0.10 12.46
C LEU A 38 3.02 -1.40 13.24
N ASP A 39 2.10 -1.60 14.18
CA ASP A 39 2.01 -2.80 15.01
C ASP A 39 0.60 -3.37 14.85
N THR A 40 0.47 -4.41 14.05
CA THR A 40 -0.83 -5.02 13.75
C THR A 40 -1.38 -5.83 14.92
N ASP A 41 -0.51 -6.28 15.82
CA ASP A 41 -0.95 -7.02 17.01
C ASP A 41 -1.59 -6.09 18.02
N ARG A 42 -0.99 -4.93 18.23
CA ARG A 42 -1.48 -3.93 19.17
C ARG A 42 -2.41 -2.90 18.54
N LYS A 43 -2.56 -2.98 17.22
CA LYS A 43 -3.44 -2.09 16.44
C LYS A 43 -3.13 -0.63 16.66
N ARG A 44 -1.86 -0.29 16.44
CA ARG A 44 -1.39 1.08 16.56
C ARG A 44 -0.24 1.34 15.61
N GLY A 45 0.09 2.63 15.44
CA GLY A 45 1.19 3.05 14.60
C GLY A 45 0.81 3.33 13.17
N SER A 46 1.81 3.59 12.37
CA SER A 46 1.66 3.98 10.97
C SER A 46 2.84 3.49 10.15
N ARG A 47 2.64 3.42 8.84
CA ARG A 47 3.69 2.96 7.92
C ARG A 47 3.57 3.69 6.59
N THR A 48 4.72 4.05 6.04
CA THR A 48 4.85 4.54 4.67
C THR A 48 5.74 3.57 3.90
N ARG A 49 5.28 3.12 2.72
CA ARG A 49 6.06 2.21 1.89
C ARG A 49 5.80 2.43 0.42
N LEU A 50 6.72 1.96 -0.40
CA LEU A 50 6.52 1.81 -1.83
C LEU A 50 6.06 0.39 -2.12
N LEU A 51 5.14 0.25 -3.07
CA LEU A 51 4.71 -1.04 -3.61
C LEU A 51 4.97 -1.05 -5.10
N ARG A 52 5.50 -2.16 -5.57
CA ARG A 52 5.73 -2.40 -6.99
C ARG A 52 5.01 -3.66 -7.42
N LEU A 53 4.25 -3.55 -8.50
CA LEU A 53 3.69 -4.71 -9.18
C LEU A 53 4.51 -4.93 -10.45
N ASN A 54 5.01 -6.15 -10.60
CA ASN A 54 5.71 -6.53 -11.83
C ASN A 54 4.72 -6.63 -12.99
N PRO A 55 5.18 -6.44 -14.24
CA PRO A 55 4.32 -6.65 -15.41
C PRO A 55 3.67 -8.04 -15.38
N GLY A 56 2.38 -8.09 -15.63
CA GLY A 56 1.62 -9.34 -15.65
C GLY A 56 1.14 -9.82 -14.27
N THR A 57 1.35 -9.04 -13.23
CA THR A 57 0.89 -9.39 -11.87
C THR A 57 -0.63 -9.29 -11.75
N SER A 58 -1.22 -10.25 -11.07
CA SER A 58 -2.62 -10.17 -10.66
C SER A 58 -2.81 -10.84 -9.30
N THR A 59 -3.71 -10.27 -8.49
CA THR A 59 -4.12 -10.86 -7.23
C THR A 59 -5.47 -11.54 -7.44
N PRO A 60 -5.65 -12.78 -6.94
CA PRO A 60 -6.86 -13.54 -7.25
C PRO A 60 -8.09 -13.10 -6.46
N GLU A 61 -7.92 -12.46 -5.32
CA GLU A 61 -9.00 -12.21 -4.38
C GLU A 61 -9.00 -10.77 -3.85
N ALA A 62 -10.20 -10.31 -3.49
CA ALA A 62 -10.35 -9.10 -2.70
C ALA A 62 -9.96 -9.39 -1.25
N HIS A 63 -9.48 -8.38 -0.55
CA HIS A 63 -9.14 -8.49 0.86
C HIS A 63 -9.39 -7.16 1.57
N ALA A 64 -9.35 -7.21 2.90
CA ALA A 64 -9.51 -6.04 3.75
C ALA A 64 -8.52 -6.11 4.90
N HIS A 65 -8.17 -4.93 5.43
CA HIS A 65 -7.41 -4.86 6.67
C HIS A 65 -8.13 -3.98 7.69
N ASP A 66 -7.65 -4.04 8.91
CA ASP A 66 -8.28 -3.31 10.03
C ASP A 66 -7.66 -1.94 10.28
N TYR A 67 -6.89 -1.43 9.34
CA TYR A 67 -6.29 -0.10 9.41
C TYR A 67 -6.66 0.72 8.17
N TRP A 68 -6.49 2.03 8.26
CA TRP A 68 -6.63 2.93 7.14
C TRP A 68 -5.48 2.73 6.16
N GLU A 69 -5.77 2.91 4.88
CA GLU A 69 -4.76 2.90 3.84
C GLU A 69 -5.03 4.01 2.83
N GLU A 70 -4.00 4.79 2.51
CA GLU A 70 -4.02 5.69 1.38
C GLU A 70 -3.01 5.22 0.35
N ILE A 71 -3.37 5.34 -0.92
CA ILE A 71 -2.51 4.93 -2.03
C ILE A 71 -2.45 6.06 -3.04
N TYR A 72 -1.25 6.36 -3.52
CA TYR A 72 -1.02 7.31 -4.59
C TYR A 72 -0.17 6.63 -5.67
N MET A 73 -0.70 6.57 -6.90
CA MET A 73 -0.01 5.97 -8.03
C MET A 73 1.08 6.90 -8.54
N LEU A 74 2.29 6.38 -8.68
CA LEU A 74 3.46 7.14 -9.15
C LEU A 74 3.78 6.85 -10.61
N GLU A 75 3.75 5.57 -11.00
CA GLU A 75 4.13 5.13 -12.36
C GLU A 75 3.31 3.92 -12.77
N GLY A 76 3.16 3.76 -14.08
CA GLY A 76 2.53 2.57 -14.64
C GLY A 76 1.02 2.61 -14.60
N GLU A 77 0.40 1.43 -14.63
CA GLU A 77 -1.05 1.31 -14.62
C GLU A 77 -1.47 0.13 -13.76
N MET A 78 -2.68 0.21 -13.24
CA MET A 78 -3.26 -0.88 -12.46
C MET A 78 -4.75 -0.96 -12.76
N THR A 79 -5.25 -2.18 -12.93
CA THR A 79 -6.68 -2.42 -13.06
C THR A 79 -7.20 -2.87 -11.69
N VAL A 80 -8.23 -2.17 -11.22
CA VAL A 80 -8.81 -2.42 -9.92
C VAL A 80 -10.28 -2.78 -10.05
N HIS A 81 -10.73 -3.65 -9.15
CA HIS A 81 -12.14 -4.01 -9.02
C HIS A 81 -12.62 -3.41 -7.70
N GLU A 82 -13.45 -2.38 -7.79
CA GLU A 82 -13.98 -1.73 -6.61
C GLU A 82 -15.36 -1.15 -6.88
N ASP A 83 -16.21 -1.17 -5.86
CA ASP A 83 -17.56 -0.63 -5.93
C ASP A 83 -18.36 -1.20 -7.11
N GLY A 84 -18.18 -2.50 -7.39
CA GLY A 84 -18.85 -3.16 -8.50
C GLY A 84 -18.36 -2.75 -9.89
N GLN A 85 -17.26 -2.02 -9.97
CA GLN A 85 -16.72 -1.52 -11.22
C GLN A 85 -15.29 -2.01 -11.44
N VAL A 86 -14.91 -2.10 -12.71
CA VAL A 86 -13.54 -2.39 -13.12
C VAL A 86 -12.97 -1.11 -13.73
N LYS A 87 -11.88 -0.64 -13.17
CA LYS A 87 -11.23 0.60 -13.59
C LYS A 87 -9.74 0.38 -13.83
N THR A 88 -9.19 1.03 -14.82
CA THR A 88 -7.75 1.10 -15.00
C THR A 88 -7.28 2.50 -14.61
N VAL A 89 -6.32 2.56 -13.70
CA VAL A 89 -5.82 3.80 -13.13
C VAL A 89 -4.32 3.94 -13.43
N GLY A 90 -3.88 5.16 -13.58
CA GLY A 90 -2.50 5.50 -13.90
C GLY A 90 -1.88 6.48 -12.91
N PRO A 91 -0.75 7.13 -13.26
CA PRO A 91 -0.08 8.07 -12.37
C PRO A 91 -1.01 9.18 -11.91
N HIS A 92 -0.79 9.61 -10.68
CA HIS A 92 -1.55 10.68 -10.01
C HIS A 92 -3.01 10.31 -9.74
N THR A 93 -3.25 9.03 -9.51
CA THR A 93 -4.54 8.53 -9.05
C THR A 93 -4.42 8.20 -7.57
N TYR A 94 -5.45 8.52 -6.81
CA TYR A 94 -5.45 8.43 -5.36
C TYR A 94 -6.63 7.60 -4.88
N ALA A 95 -6.41 6.81 -3.83
CA ALA A 95 -7.47 6.10 -3.13
C ALA A 95 -7.25 6.18 -1.61
N ALA A 96 -8.36 6.21 -0.89
CA ALA A 96 -8.34 6.09 0.57
C ALA A 96 -9.33 5.00 0.96
N ARG A 97 -8.89 4.07 1.81
CA ARG A 97 -9.66 2.91 2.22
C ARG A 97 -9.81 2.89 3.72
N LYS A 98 -11.05 2.86 4.18
CA LYS A 98 -11.37 2.71 5.59
C LYS A 98 -11.05 1.31 6.08
N PRO A 99 -10.78 1.14 7.38
CA PRO A 99 -10.69 -0.19 7.96
C PRO A 99 -11.92 -1.04 7.64
N GLY A 100 -11.68 -2.29 7.28
CA GLY A 100 -12.74 -3.25 7.01
C GLY A 100 -13.35 -3.20 5.61
N VAL A 101 -12.97 -2.22 4.79
CA VAL A 101 -13.50 -2.15 3.42
C VAL A 101 -12.73 -3.12 2.53
N MET A 102 -13.46 -3.96 1.82
CA MET A 102 -12.86 -4.90 0.86
C MET A 102 -12.32 -4.16 -0.34
N HIS A 103 -11.15 -4.54 -0.80
CA HIS A 103 -10.54 -3.98 -2.01
C HIS A 103 -9.78 -5.06 -2.78
N GLY A 104 -9.62 -4.81 -4.08
CA GLY A 104 -9.09 -5.81 -4.99
C GLY A 104 -10.19 -6.69 -5.56
N PRO A 105 -9.83 -7.70 -6.39
CA PRO A 105 -8.48 -7.97 -6.87
C PRO A 105 -7.91 -6.86 -7.73
N VAL A 106 -6.61 -6.90 -7.92
CA VAL A 106 -5.90 -5.93 -8.76
C VAL A 106 -5.00 -6.66 -9.76
N SER A 107 -4.72 -5.99 -10.86
CA SER A 107 -3.77 -6.50 -11.85
C SER A 107 -3.04 -5.36 -12.52
N SER A 108 -1.89 -5.66 -13.09
CA SER A 108 -1.13 -4.68 -13.87
C SER A 108 -0.49 -5.39 -15.06
N LYS A 109 -0.78 -4.93 -16.28
CA LYS A 109 -0.19 -5.51 -17.48
C LYS A 109 1.27 -5.10 -17.64
N THR A 110 1.55 -3.84 -17.41
CA THR A 110 2.87 -3.27 -17.69
C THR A 110 3.68 -2.99 -16.43
N GLY A 111 3.11 -3.27 -15.27
CA GLY A 111 3.73 -2.96 -14.00
C GLY A 111 3.35 -1.58 -13.50
N CYS A 112 3.51 -1.37 -12.20
CA CYS A 112 3.24 -0.06 -11.61
C CYS A 112 4.03 0.12 -10.33
N LEU A 113 4.15 1.38 -9.93
CA LEU A 113 4.75 1.79 -8.67
C LEU A 113 3.80 2.74 -7.97
N MET A 114 3.58 2.49 -6.68
CA MET A 114 2.73 3.34 -5.85
C MET A 114 3.36 3.54 -4.48
N ILE A 115 2.94 4.60 -3.81
CA ILE A 115 3.28 4.82 -2.42
C ILE A 115 2.01 4.63 -1.60
N ASP A 116 2.10 3.95 -0.46
CA ASP A 116 0.97 3.81 0.43
C ASP A 116 1.33 4.26 1.85
N PHE A 117 0.30 4.71 2.54
CA PHE A 117 0.33 5.14 3.93
C PHE A 117 -0.72 4.33 4.67
N CYS A 118 -0.31 3.65 5.73
CA CYS A 118 -1.21 2.84 6.54
C CYS A 118 -1.13 3.32 7.98
N TRP A 119 -2.27 3.36 8.67
CA TRP A 119 -2.28 3.75 10.09
C TRP A 119 -3.52 3.23 10.78
N TYR A 120 -3.39 3.04 12.09
CA TYR A 120 -4.53 2.75 12.94
C TYR A 120 -5.05 4.04 13.56
N GLU A 121 -6.36 4.19 13.61
CA GLU A 121 -6.95 5.25 14.40
C GLU A 121 -6.79 4.91 15.89
N SER A 122 -6.38 5.89 16.66
CA SER A 122 -6.18 5.68 18.07
C SER A 122 -7.45 6.01 18.86
N GLY A 123 -8.02 5.00 19.47
CA GLY A 123 -9.09 5.20 20.43
C GLY A 123 -8.62 5.84 21.72
N GLU A 124 -7.33 5.81 21.98
CA GLU A 124 -6.74 6.37 23.20
C GLU A 124 -6.74 7.88 23.24
N ASP A 125 -6.76 8.50 22.08
CA ASP A 125 -6.66 9.95 21.95
C ASP A 125 -8.02 10.65 22.16
N LYS A 126 -9.02 9.88 22.49
CA LYS A 126 -10.37 10.40 22.74
C LYS A 126 -10.54 10.85 24.16
#